data_7bb437009c77e0168413f80ad6f16623
#
_entry.id   7bb437009c77e0168413f80ad6f16623
#
_cell.length_a   1.000
_cell.length_b   1.000
_cell.length_c   1.000
_cell.angle_alpha   90.00
_cell.angle_beta   90.00
_cell.angle_gamma   90.00
#
_symmetry.space_group_name_H-M   'P 1'
#
loop_
_entity.id
_entity.type
_entity.pdbx_description
1 polymer ?
#
loop_
_entity_poly.entity_id
_entity_poly.type
_entity_poly.pdbx_seq_one_letter_code
_entity_poly.pdbx_strand_id
1 'polypeptide(L)'
;MMEQRQELINPAPVVHRKSPSIRSAQIVSREKHECDEALADPFDAQEVFEHIKDINDPEHPYSLEQLDVVSAENVDVRDAEDRVRVAFTPTVPHCSMATLIGLSIRVKLLRVLPRRFKVDIVVSPGSHSSEAAVNKQLNDKERVAAALENPNLLEKVVLCLSGQTAM
;
A
#
# COMPACT_ATOMS: atom_id res chain seq x y z
N MET A 1 40.00 -15.33 -17.50
CA MET A 1 39.36 -14.01 -17.30
C MET A 1 38.06 -14.24 -16.54
N MET A 2 38.02 -13.90 -15.27
CA MET A 2 36.78 -13.93 -14.52
C MET A 2 36.01 -12.65 -14.87
N GLU A 3 34.92 -12.81 -15.59
CA GLU A 3 33.92 -11.75 -15.73
C GLU A 3 33.35 -11.46 -14.35
N GLN A 4 33.74 -10.33 -13.78
CA GLN A 4 33.06 -9.77 -12.63
C GLN A 4 31.64 -9.38 -13.10
N ARG A 5 30.66 -10.24 -12.83
CA ARG A 5 29.25 -9.84 -12.87
C ARG A 5 29.11 -8.70 -11.88
N GLN A 6 29.01 -7.50 -12.42
CA GLN A 6 28.53 -6.37 -11.64
C GLN A 6 27.12 -6.76 -11.17
N GLU A 7 27.01 -7.12 -9.90
CA GLU A 7 25.69 -7.23 -9.27
C GLU A 7 25.03 -5.85 -9.38
N LEU A 8 23.98 -5.79 -10.18
CA LEU A 8 23.17 -4.59 -10.30
C LEU A 8 22.61 -4.27 -8.90
N ILE A 9 22.89 -3.07 -8.40
CA ILE A 9 22.42 -2.59 -7.08
C ILE A 9 20.89 -2.64 -6.98
N ASN A 10 20.19 -2.50 -8.12
CA ASN A 10 18.75 -2.64 -8.24
C ASN A 10 18.43 -3.66 -9.35
N PRO A 11 18.29 -4.96 -9.04
CA PRO A 11 17.90 -5.94 -10.03
C PRO A 11 16.49 -5.62 -10.58
N ALA A 12 16.25 -6.00 -11.83
CA ALA A 12 14.94 -5.84 -12.45
C ALA A 12 13.87 -6.52 -11.58
N PRO A 13 12.73 -5.86 -11.28
CA PRO A 13 11.70 -6.42 -10.43
C PRO A 13 11.01 -7.61 -11.12
N VAL A 14 10.58 -8.57 -10.32
CA VAL A 14 9.67 -9.61 -10.78
C VAL A 14 8.27 -9.03 -10.86
N VAL A 15 7.65 -9.08 -12.04
CA VAL A 15 6.32 -8.52 -12.27
C VAL A 15 5.29 -9.64 -12.26
N HIS A 16 4.29 -9.51 -11.40
CA HIS A 16 3.18 -10.45 -11.29
C HIS A 16 1.96 -9.96 -12.10
N ARG A 17 1.08 -10.90 -12.48
CA ARG A 17 -0.18 -10.53 -13.12
C ARG A 17 -1.10 -9.84 -12.13
N LYS A 18 -1.79 -8.79 -12.58
CA LYS A 18 -2.89 -8.19 -11.82
C LYS A 18 -4.00 -9.21 -11.62
N SER A 19 -4.52 -9.30 -10.40
CA SER A 19 -5.72 -10.07 -10.12
C SER A 19 -6.91 -9.45 -10.85
N PRO A 20 -7.83 -10.25 -11.43
CA PRO A 20 -9.06 -9.70 -11.97
C PRO A 20 -9.81 -8.98 -10.85
N SER A 21 -10.27 -7.77 -11.12
CA SER A 21 -11.03 -6.99 -10.15
C SER A 21 -12.28 -7.80 -9.75
N ILE A 22 -12.45 -8.07 -8.46
CA ILE A 22 -13.57 -8.82 -7.91
C ILE A 22 -14.88 -8.02 -8.02
N ARG A 23 -14.80 -6.74 -8.45
CA ARG A 23 -15.99 -5.90 -8.66
C ARG A 23 -17.08 -6.55 -9.48
N SER A 24 -16.76 -7.42 -10.44
CA SER A 24 -17.75 -8.09 -11.28
C SER A 24 -18.50 -9.22 -10.57
N ALA A 25 -17.87 -9.94 -9.63
CA ALA A 25 -18.51 -11.02 -8.89
C ALA A 25 -19.29 -10.50 -7.65
N GLN A 26 -18.80 -9.43 -7.03
CA GLN A 26 -19.46 -8.82 -5.88
C GLN A 26 -20.64 -7.90 -6.25
N ILE A 27 -20.66 -7.33 -7.46
CA ILE A 27 -21.80 -6.56 -7.95
C ILE A 27 -23.07 -7.43 -7.97
N VAL A 28 -22.96 -8.68 -8.39
CA VAL A 28 -24.11 -9.61 -8.45
C VAL A 28 -24.61 -10.03 -7.05
N SER A 29 -23.70 -10.08 -6.05
CA SER A 29 -24.11 -10.37 -4.67
C SER A 29 -24.59 -9.12 -3.91
N ARG A 30 -24.07 -7.93 -4.25
CA ARG A 30 -24.51 -6.65 -3.68
C ARG A 30 -25.92 -6.28 -4.11
N GLU A 31 -26.30 -6.50 -5.36
CA GLU A 31 -27.68 -6.24 -5.84
C GLU A 31 -28.76 -7.01 -5.07
N LYS A 32 -28.40 -8.11 -4.39
CA LYS A 32 -29.31 -8.86 -3.52
C LYS A 32 -29.40 -8.32 -2.10
N HIS A 33 -28.43 -7.51 -1.64
CA HIS A 33 -28.37 -6.95 -0.29
C HIS A 33 -28.72 -5.46 -0.20
N GLU A 34 -28.86 -4.77 -1.32
CA GLU A 34 -29.23 -3.32 -1.35
C GLU A 34 -30.66 -3.04 -0.85
N CYS A 35 -31.44 -4.07 -0.55
CA CYS A 35 -32.79 -3.91 0.01
C CYS A 35 -32.86 -3.73 1.52
N ASP A 36 -31.72 -3.77 2.24
CA ASP A 36 -31.69 -3.60 3.69
C ASP A 36 -30.79 -2.37 4.05
N GLU A 37 -31.38 -1.19 3.96
CA GLU A 37 -30.71 0.10 4.28
C GLU A 37 -30.25 0.20 5.76
N ALA A 38 -30.45 -0.83 6.58
CA ALA A 38 -30.17 -0.81 8.01
C ALA A 38 -28.84 -1.50 8.41
N LEU A 39 -28.19 -2.24 7.50
CA LEU A 39 -26.94 -2.93 7.77
C LEU A 39 -25.82 -2.31 6.92
N ALA A 40 -25.02 -1.42 7.53
CA ALA A 40 -23.76 -1.01 6.93
C ALA A 40 -22.87 -2.26 6.78
N ASP A 41 -22.52 -2.61 5.55
CA ASP A 41 -21.59 -3.71 5.29
C ASP A 41 -20.25 -3.42 5.95
N PRO A 42 -19.71 -4.34 6.77
CA PRO A 42 -18.39 -4.15 7.37
C PRO A 42 -17.30 -4.15 6.29
N PHE A 43 -16.30 -3.29 6.46
CA PHE A 43 -15.12 -3.31 5.60
C PHE A 43 -14.36 -4.62 5.77
N ASP A 44 -13.95 -5.22 4.66
CA ASP A 44 -13.13 -6.42 4.65
C ASP A 44 -11.72 -6.19 4.08
N ALA A 45 -10.84 -7.18 4.25
CA ALA A 45 -9.46 -7.10 3.78
C ALA A 45 -9.37 -6.98 2.25
N GLN A 46 -10.28 -7.61 1.54
CA GLN A 46 -10.30 -7.57 0.08
C GLN A 46 -10.67 -6.18 -0.43
N GLU A 47 -11.62 -5.52 0.19
CA GLU A 47 -12.02 -4.16 -0.17
C GLU A 47 -10.89 -3.16 0.05
N VAL A 48 -10.20 -3.25 1.18
CA VAL A 48 -9.01 -2.43 1.46
C VAL A 48 -7.90 -2.70 0.44
N PHE A 49 -7.65 -3.97 0.11
CA PHE A 49 -6.66 -4.34 -0.90
C PHE A 49 -7.01 -3.75 -2.29
N GLU A 50 -8.27 -3.79 -2.71
CA GLU A 50 -8.72 -3.19 -3.98
C GLU A 50 -8.41 -1.69 -4.07
N HIS A 51 -8.40 -0.97 -2.95
CA HIS A 51 -8.04 0.44 -2.93
C HIS A 51 -6.54 0.72 -3.07
N ILE A 52 -5.68 -0.18 -2.61
CA ILE A 52 -4.23 0.05 -2.54
C ILE A 52 -3.43 -0.67 -3.63
N LYS A 53 -4.00 -1.68 -4.27
CA LYS A 53 -3.30 -2.52 -5.26
C LYS A 53 -2.77 -1.76 -6.47
N ASP A 54 -3.48 -0.72 -6.89
CA ASP A 54 -3.17 0.08 -8.09
C ASP A 54 -2.26 1.29 -7.81
N ILE A 55 -1.81 1.47 -6.57
CA ILE A 55 -0.79 2.49 -6.25
C ILE A 55 0.49 2.13 -6.99
N ASN A 56 1.12 3.11 -7.66
CA ASN A 56 2.38 2.89 -8.37
C ASN A 56 3.58 2.91 -7.42
N ASP A 57 4.55 2.04 -7.72
CA ASP A 57 5.84 2.09 -7.06
C ASP A 57 6.60 3.36 -7.47
N PRO A 58 7.31 4.05 -6.55
CA PRO A 58 8.04 5.26 -6.87
C PRO A 58 9.29 5.03 -7.75
N GLU A 59 9.83 3.81 -7.78
CA GLU A 59 11.04 3.48 -8.55
C GLU A 59 10.74 2.72 -9.85
N HIS A 60 9.65 1.99 -9.91
CA HIS A 60 9.30 1.12 -11.02
C HIS A 60 7.96 1.50 -11.64
N PRO A 61 7.79 1.40 -12.96
CA PRO A 61 6.54 1.75 -13.64
C PRO A 61 5.46 0.67 -13.51
N TYR A 62 5.31 0.13 -12.30
CA TYR A 62 4.38 -0.95 -11.98
C TYR A 62 3.61 -0.64 -10.72
N SER A 63 2.44 -1.26 -10.57
CA SER A 63 1.65 -1.13 -9.35
C SER A 63 2.23 -1.97 -8.21
N LEU A 64 1.84 -1.65 -6.98
CA LEU A 64 2.27 -2.40 -5.80
C LEU A 64 1.83 -3.86 -5.83
N GLU A 65 0.68 -4.18 -6.44
CA GLU A 65 0.24 -5.55 -6.65
C GLU A 65 1.16 -6.29 -7.63
N GLN A 66 1.50 -5.67 -8.76
CA GLN A 66 2.36 -6.27 -9.78
C GLN A 66 3.77 -6.60 -9.27
N LEU A 67 4.25 -5.84 -8.30
CA LEU A 67 5.55 -6.03 -7.66
C LEU A 67 5.50 -6.90 -6.39
N ASP A 68 4.32 -7.42 -6.05
CA ASP A 68 4.08 -8.18 -4.82
C ASP A 68 4.48 -7.41 -3.54
N VAL A 69 4.38 -6.09 -3.59
CA VAL A 69 4.62 -5.22 -2.43
C VAL A 69 3.46 -5.31 -1.45
N VAL A 70 2.23 -5.38 -1.97
CA VAL A 70 1.01 -5.59 -1.19
C VAL A 70 0.25 -6.80 -1.71
N SER A 71 -0.41 -7.51 -0.79
CA SER A 71 -1.32 -8.62 -1.10
C SER A 71 -2.51 -8.61 -0.15
N ALA A 72 -3.62 -9.21 -0.55
CA ALA A 72 -4.80 -9.29 0.29
C ALA A 72 -4.55 -10.03 1.60
N GLU A 73 -3.63 -11.00 1.60
CA GLU A 73 -3.24 -11.79 2.78
C GLU A 73 -2.52 -10.96 3.84
N ASN A 74 -1.89 -9.86 3.43
CA ASN A 74 -1.14 -8.95 4.30
C ASN A 74 -1.98 -7.76 4.80
N VAL A 75 -3.27 -7.78 4.53
CA VAL A 75 -4.24 -6.79 5.01
C VAL A 75 -5.10 -7.42 6.10
N ASP A 76 -5.07 -6.85 7.28
CA ASP A 76 -5.92 -7.23 8.42
C ASP A 76 -6.91 -6.11 8.71
N VAL A 77 -8.20 -6.41 8.61
CA VAL A 77 -9.29 -5.48 8.91
C VAL A 77 -10.09 -5.99 10.08
N ARG A 78 -10.21 -5.16 11.10
CA ARG A 78 -11.04 -5.38 12.29
C ARG A 78 -12.06 -4.28 12.39
N ASP A 79 -13.15 -4.43 11.64
CA ASP A 79 -14.20 -3.40 11.55
C ASP A 79 -14.81 -3.08 12.93
N ALA A 80 -15.05 -4.09 13.77
CA ALA A 80 -15.58 -3.91 15.11
C ALA A 80 -14.65 -3.12 16.05
N GLU A 81 -13.36 -3.10 15.78
CA GLU A 81 -12.34 -2.36 16.54
C GLU A 81 -11.94 -1.05 15.84
N ASP A 82 -12.53 -0.73 14.69
CA ASP A 82 -12.16 0.39 13.83
C ASP A 82 -10.68 0.39 13.45
N ARG A 83 -10.13 -0.78 13.11
CA ARG A 83 -8.71 -0.97 12.81
C ARG A 83 -8.47 -1.59 11.46
N VAL A 84 -7.50 -1.02 10.74
CA VAL A 84 -6.94 -1.57 9.51
C VAL A 84 -5.43 -1.62 9.64
N ARG A 85 -4.84 -2.78 9.41
CA ARG A 85 -3.40 -2.97 9.37
C ARG A 85 -2.98 -3.50 8.01
N VAL A 86 -2.00 -2.85 7.40
CA VAL A 86 -1.42 -3.27 6.13
C VAL A 86 0.07 -3.54 6.32
N ALA A 87 0.50 -4.75 6.01
CA ALA A 87 1.91 -5.08 5.90
C ALA A 87 2.34 -5.04 4.43
N PHE A 88 3.49 -4.45 4.14
CA PHE A 88 4.02 -4.37 2.79
C PHE A 88 5.48 -4.79 2.74
N THR A 89 5.91 -5.29 1.57
CA THR A 89 7.30 -5.73 1.34
C THR A 89 7.95 -4.78 0.34
N PRO A 90 8.89 -3.90 0.78
CA PRO A 90 9.56 -2.97 -0.12
C PRO A 90 10.34 -3.68 -1.23
N THR A 91 10.39 -3.08 -2.42
CA THR A 91 11.13 -3.61 -3.58
C THR A 91 12.63 -3.36 -3.49
N VAL A 92 13.03 -2.34 -2.75
CA VAL A 92 14.44 -1.92 -2.60
C VAL A 92 14.81 -1.76 -1.14
N PRO A 93 16.10 -2.00 -0.77
CA PRO A 93 16.55 -1.94 0.62
C PRO A 93 16.76 -0.51 1.16
N HIS A 94 16.33 0.52 0.45
CA HIS A 94 16.44 1.91 0.87
C HIS A 94 15.28 2.36 1.76
N CYS A 95 15.59 2.85 2.97
CA CYS A 95 14.59 3.31 3.94
C CYS A 95 13.68 4.41 3.39
N SER A 96 14.22 5.32 2.57
CA SER A 96 13.45 6.41 1.97
C SER A 96 12.36 5.91 1.01
N MET A 97 12.63 4.87 0.24
CA MET A 97 11.67 4.26 -0.66
C MET A 97 10.59 3.49 0.09
N ALA A 98 10.97 2.70 1.10
CA ALA A 98 10.04 2.02 1.97
C ALA A 98 9.09 3.02 2.68
N THR A 99 9.63 4.10 3.18
CA THR A 99 8.84 5.18 3.81
C THR A 99 7.88 5.82 2.80
N LEU A 100 8.32 6.08 1.58
CA LEU A 100 7.49 6.67 0.54
C LEU A 100 6.33 5.75 0.12
N ILE A 101 6.59 4.46 -0.04
CA ILE A 101 5.55 3.45 -0.31
C ILE A 101 4.53 3.43 0.83
N GLY A 102 4.99 3.34 2.07
CA GLY A 102 4.13 3.32 3.24
C GLY A 102 3.29 4.58 3.40
N LEU A 103 3.86 5.76 3.13
CA LEU A 103 3.12 7.03 3.13
C LEU A 103 2.05 7.06 2.03
N SER A 104 2.36 6.56 0.84
CA SER A 104 1.40 6.49 -0.27
C SER A 104 0.20 5.61 0.09
N ILE A 105 0.44 4.44 0.67
CA ILE A 105 -0.61 3.54 1.16
C ILE A 105 -1.45 4.26 2.24
N ARG A 106 -0.80 4.89 3.21
CA ARG A 106 -1.48 5.60 4.30
C ARG A 106 -2.37 6.73 3.80
N VAL A 107 -1.86 7.59 2.93
CA VAL A 107 -2.62 8.70 2.35
C VAL A 107 -3.84 8.19 1.57
N LYS A 108 -3.67 7.13 0.79
CA LYS A 108 -4.77 6.51 0.06
C LYS A 108 -5.85 6.01 1.00
N LEU A 109 -5.49 5.26 2.02
CA LEU A 109 -6.44 4.71 2.99
C LEU A 109 -7.14 5.80 3.81
N LEU A 110 -6.43 6.87 4.20
CA LEU A 110 -7.04 8.01 4.89
C LEU A 110 -8.07 8.76 4.02
N ARG A 111 -7.93 8.69 2.69
CA ARG A 111 -8.88 9.32 1.75
C ARG A 111 -10.12 8.45 1.48
N VAL A 112 -9.97 7.13 1.49
CA VAL A 112 -11.04 6.20 1.10
C VAL A 112 -11.78 5.57 2.26
N LEU A 113 -11.13 5.42 3.42
CA LEU A 113 -11.74 4.85 4.62
C LEU A 113 -12.47 5.93 5.45
N PRO A 114 -13.54 5.55 6.17
CA PRO A 114 -14.15 6.42 7.16
C PRO A 114 -13.15 6.88 8.23
N ARG A 115 -13.35 8.07 8.78
CA ARG A 115 -12.45 8.67 9.79
C ARG A 115 -12.35 7.87 11.10
N ARG A 116 -13.30 6.98 11.37
CA ARG A 116 -13.29 6.10 12.53
C ARG A 116 -12.12 5.12 12.52
N PHE A 117 -11.64 4.73 11.34
CA PHE A 117 -10.57 3.74 11.22
C PHE A 117 -9.21 4.27 11.63
N LYS A 118 -8.52 3.50 12.48
CA LYS A 118 -7.09 3.64 12.75
C LYS A 118 -6.32 2.79 11.74
N VAL A 119 -5.42 3.43 11.02
CA VAL A 119 -4.62 2.79 9.99
C VAL A 119 -3.20 2.57 10.50
N ASP A 120 -2.77 1.33 10.56
CA ASP A 120 -1.40 0.93 10.90
C ASP A 120 -0.72 0.39 9.63
N ILE A 121 0.36 1.03 9.21
CA ILE A 121 1.17 0.60 8.07
C ILE A 121 2.50 0.08 8.59
N VAL A 122 2.84 -1.16 8.24
CA VAL A 122 4.07 -1.81 8.71
C VAL A 122 4.80 -2.48 7.57
N VAL A 123 6.12 -2.55 7.67
CA VAL A 123 6.95 -3.38 6.81
C VAL A 123 6.78 -4.84 7.20
N SER A 124 6.66 -5.73 6.23
CA SER A 124 6.55 -7.17 6.49
C SER A 124 7.76 -7.66 7.31
N PRO A 125 7.54 -8.44 8.38
CA PRO A 125 8.60 -8.89 9.27
C PRO A 125 9.74 -9.57 8.51
N GLY A 126 10.99 -9.15 8.79
CA GLY A 126 12.19 -9.71 8.19
C GLY A 126 12.48 -9.30 6.74
N SER A 127 11.64 -8.46 6.12
CA SER A 127 11.81 -8.04 4.72
C SER A 127 12.76 -6.84 4.54
N HIS A 128 13.06 -6.12 5.59
CA HIS A 128 13.90 -4.91 5.53
C HIS A 128 14.77 -4.75 6.78
N SER A 129 16.03 -4.35 6.59
CA SER A 129 16.99 -4.17 7.70
C SER A 129 16.61 -3.05 8.66
N SER A 130 15.91 -2.04 8.20
CA SER A 130 15.46 -0.87 8.97
C SER A 130 13.96 -0.91 9.31
N GLU A 131 13.39 -2.09 9.38
CA GLU A 131 11.96 -2.33 9.65
C GLU A 131 11.43 -1.51 10.84
N ALA A 132 12.09 -1.60 11.99
CA ALA A 132 11.66 -0.89 13.20
C ALA A 132 11.65 0.64 13.03
N ALA A 133 12.65 1.21 12.37
CA ALA A 133 12.75 2.64 12.11
C ALA A 133 11.67 3.13 11.13
N VAL A 134 11.44 2.38 10.06
CA VAL A 134 10.39 2.67 9.07
C VAL A 134 9.01 2.58 9.70
N ASN A 135 8.72 1.51 10.45
CA ASN A 135 7.44 1.33 11.13
C ASN A 135 7.15 2.47 12.11
N LYS A 136 8.17 2.93 12.84
CA LYS A 136 8.04 4.06 13.75
C LYS A 136 7.70 5.37 13.02
N GLN A 137 8.33 5.63 11.86
CA GLN A 137 8.05 6.80 11.05
C GLN A 137 6.62 6.78 10.48
N LEU A 138 6.15 5.62 10.04
CA LEU A 138 4.85 5.48 9.39
C LEU A 138 3.67 5.55 10.37
N ASN A 139 3.86 5.20 11.63
CA ASN A 139 2.81 5.13 12.64
C ASN A 139 2.84 6.28 13.66
N ASP A 140 3.83 7.15 13.59
CA ASP A 140 3.89 8.39 14.37
C ASP A 140 3.16 9.51 13.59
N LYS A 141 2.05 9.99 14.13
CA LYS A 141 1.22 11.02 13.49
C LYS A 141 1.97 12.32 13.22
N GLU A 142 2.85 12.73 14.14
CA GLU A 142 3.63 13.96 14.00
C GLU A 142 4.66 13.83 12.88
N ARG A 143 5.32 12.69 12.77
CA ARG A 143 6.28 12.41 11.69
C ARG A 143 5.62 12.30 10.33
N VAL A 144 4.46 11.66 10.26
CA VAL A 144 3.66 11.58 9.03
C VAL A 144 3.21 12.97 8.59
N ALA A 145 2.70 13.79 9.50
CA ALA A 145 2.32 15.16 9.20
C ALA A 145 3.49 15.99 8.69
N ALA A 146 4.63 15.93 9.37
CA ALA A 146 5.85 16.63 8.96
C ALA A 146 6.37 16.18 7.58
N ALA A 147 6.30 14.88 7.30
CA ALA A 147 6.69 14.34 5.99
C ALA A 147 5.77 14.85 4.87
N LEU A 148 4.47 14.92 5.11
CA LEU A 148 3.49 15.41 4.13
C LEU A 148 3.52 16.93 3.95
N GLU A 149 4.12 17.68 4.86
CA GLU A 149 4.40 19.12 4.69
C GLU A 149 5.59 19.38 3.77
N ASN A 150 6.46 18.39 3.55
CA ASN A 150 7.56 18.51 2.59
C ASN A 150 7.03 18.43 1.17
N PRO A 151 7.12 19.52 0.35
CA PRO A 151 6.53 19.57 -0.98
C PRO A 151 7.11 18.52 -1.93
N ASN A 152 8.40 18.22 -1.84
CA ASN A 152 9.06 17.20 -2.68
C ASN A 152 8.54 15.79 -2.38
N LEU A 153 8.30 15.48 -1.11
CA LEU A 153 7.80 14.19 -0.70
C LEU A 153 6.33 14.04 -1.06
N LEU A 154 5.55 15.09 -0.81
CA LEU A 154 4.12 15.13 -1.17
C LEU A 154 3.90 14.96 -2.67
N GLU A 155 4.70 15.62 -3.51
CA GLU A 155 4.65 15.48 -4.96
C GLU A 155 4.86 14.01 -5.38
N LYS A 156 5.87 13.34 -4.84
CA LYS A 156 6.14 11.92 -5.10
C LYS A 156 4.98 11.01 -4.67
N VAL A 157 4.39 11.27 -3.51
CA VAL A 157 3.21 10.54 -3.03
C VAL A 157 2.04 10.73 -4.00
N VAL A 158 1.77 11.96 -4.43
CA VAL A 158 0.69 12.27 -5.39
C VAL A 158 0.92 11.54 -6.72
N LEU A 159 2.15 11.50 -7.22
CA LEU A 159 2.49 10.78 -8.45
C LEU A 159 2.23 9.28 -8.31
N CYS A 160 2.60 8.66 -7.18
CA CYS A 160 2.32 7.26 -6.91
C CYS A 160 0.81 6.98 -6.90
N LEU A 161 0.01 7.88 -6.33
CA LEU A 161 -1.44 7.73 -6.23
C LEU A 161 -2.17 8.00 -7.56
N SER A 162 -1.63 8.86 -8.42
CA SER A 162 -2.25 9.22 -9.70
C SER A 162 -2.03 8.20 -10.81
N GLY A 163 -1.20 7.19 -10.58
CA GLY A 163 -0.82 6.23 -11.61
C GLY A 163 0.13 6.79 -12.67
N GLN A 164 0.69 7.96 -12.46
CA GLN A 164 1.72 8.56 -13.31
C GLN A 164 3.08 8.22 -12.73
N THR A 165 3.86 7.47 -13.47
CA THR A 165 5.27 7.24 -13.15
C THR A 165 6.03 8.55 -13.36
N ALA A 166 6.78 8.99 -12.36
CA ALA A 166 7.76 10.05 -12.57
C ALA A 166 8.80 9.55 -13.57
N MET A 167 8.76 10.09 -14.75
CA MET A 167 9.83 9.91 -15.73
C MET A 167 11.01 10.84 -15.38
#